data_12b2991567276327ef0e5e8d065d36be
#
_entry.id   12b2991567276327ef0e5e8d065d36be
#
_cell.length_a   1.000
_cell.length_b   1.000
_cell.length_c   1.000
_cell.angle_alpha   90.00
_cell.angle_beta   90.00
_cell.angle_gamma   90.00
#
_symmetry.space_group_name_H-M   'P 1'
#
loop_
_entity.id
_entity.type
_entity.pdbx_description
1 polymer ?
#
loop_
_entity_poly.entity_id
_entity_poly.type
_entity_poly.pdbx_seq_one_letter_code
_entity_poly.pdbx_strand_id
1 'polypeptide(L)'
;MRATADGKASVATVAAAEPLTVLPATPYPAILTEPRTASRQALVSYRGNRYSVPPELASAQVTVTQVLGSEVIDIVTTAQITNARHRLAPDGAGVIVRDHGHVYALEQAAMAAAGSAGRPHRRKERIPPGPAAIAAADALRRATTGTATTTSTVIDLSTYERADRGGNTTA
;
A
#
# COMPACT_ATOMS: atom_id res chain seq x y z
N MET A 1 -22.66 20.48 -45.15
CA MET A 1 -23.23 21.75 -44.68
C MET A 1 -24.68 21.50 -44.28
N ARG A 2 -25.05 21.72 -43.02
CA ARG A 2 -26.46 21.66 -42.58
C ARG A 2 -27.06 23.05 -42.71
N ALA A 3 -28.11 23.17 -43.48
CA ALA A 3 -28.91 24.39 -43.56
C ALA A 3 -29.75 24.56 -42.28
N THR A 4 -29.90 25.77 -41.80
CA THR A 4 -30.84 26.11 -40.74
C THR A 4 -32.28 25.94 -41.17
N ALA A 5 -33.24 25.87 -40.26
CA ALA A 5 -34.66 25.61 -40.52
C ALA A 5 -35.28 26.60 -41.55
N ASP A 6 -34.73 27.81 -41.71
CA ASP A 6 -35.18 28.81 -42.67
C ASP A 6 -34.52 28.70 -44.05
N GLY A 7 -33.62 27.73 -44.29
CA GLY A 7 -33.01 27.44 -45.60
C GLY A 7 -32.15 28.56 -46.20
N LYS A 8 -31.98 29.70 -45.55
CA LYS A 8 -31.34 30.91 -46.09
C LYS A 8 -29.96 31.22 -45.53
N ALA A 9 -29.57 30.64 -44.39
CA ALA A 9 -28.26 30.88 -43.79
C ALA A 9 -27.58 29.56 -43.37
N SER A 10 -26.26 29.49 -43.55
CA SER A 10 -25.50 28.35 -43.03
C SER A 10 -25.34 28.48 -41.51
N VAL A 11 -25.15 27.33 -40.81
CA VAL A 11 -24.87 27.32 -39.37
C VAL A 11 -23.67 28.20 -39.01
N ALA A 12 -22.66 28.24 -39.88
CA ALA A 12 -21.48 29.09 -39.69
C ALA A 12 -21.84 30.59 -39.75
N THR A 13 -22.75 31.01 -40.63
CA THR A 13 -23.20 32.39 -40.74
C THR A 13 -24.00 32.84 -39.51
N VAL A 14 -24.87 31.94 -39.00
CA VAL A 14 -25.65 32.23 -37.78
C VAL A 14 -24.76 32.30 -36.58
N ALA A 15 -23.82 31.33 -36.42
CA ALA A 15 -22.87 31.31 -35.31
C ALA A 15 -21.91 32.51 -35.31
N ALA A 16 -21.52 33.01 -36.51
CA ALA A 16 -20.68 34.22 -36.61
C ALA A 16 -21.42 35.51 -36.21
N ALA A 17 -22.75 35.52 -36.31
CA ALA A 17 -23.59 36.64 -35.89
C ALA A 17 -24.05 36.56 -34.42
N GLU A 18 -23.78 35.46 -33.74
CA GLU A 18 -24.17 35.27 -32.33
C GLU A 18 -23.37 36.20 -31.41
N PRO A 19 -24.04 37.00 -30.55
CA PRO A 19 -23.36 37.89 -29.62
C PRO A 19 -22.70 37.02 -28.52
N LEU A 20 -21.41 36.72 -28.67
CA LEU A 20 -20.64 35.98 -27.69
C LEU A 20 -20.36 36.87 -26.48
N THR A 21 -20.60 36.34 -25.30
CA THR A 21 -20.20 36.95 -24.03
C THR A 21 -18.69 36.85 -23.85
N VAL A 22 -18.06 37.92 -23.39
CA VAL A 22 -16.64 37.92 -23.06
C VAL A 22 -16.38 36.88 -21.96
N LEU A 23 -15.38 35.99 -22.17
CA LEU A 23 -14.97 35.00 -21.17
C LEU A 23 -14.53 35.70 -19.88
N PRO A 24 -14.89 35.16 -18.72
CA PRO A 24 -14.39 35.69 -17.44
C PRO A 24 -12.86 35.63 -17.41
N ALA A 25 -12.21 36.66 -16.83
CA ALA A 25 -10.76 36.76 -16.74
C ALA A 25 -10.14 35.59 -15.94
N THR A 26 -10.91 35.03 -15.03
CA THR A 26 -10.51 33.85 -14.26
C THR A 26 -11.26 32.62 -14.77
N PRO A 27 -10.56 31.57 -15.26
CA PRO A 27 -11.23 30.37 -15.71
C PRO A 27 -11.95 29.68 -14.54
N TYR A 28 -13.12 29.11 -14.83
CA TYR A 28 -13.86 28.32 -13.85
C TYR A 28 -13.05 27.04 -13.49
N PRO A 29 -12.72 26.80 -12.21
CA PRO A 29 -11.96 25.62 -11.83
C PRO A 29 -12.85 24.38 -11.96
N ALA A 30 -12.56 23.51 -12.93
CA ALA A 30 -13.20 22.20 -13.00
C ALA A 30 -12.59 21.30 -11.90
N ILE A 31 -13.43 20.78 -11.02
CA ILE A 31 -13.01 19.93 -9.90
C ILE A 31 -13.52 18.52 -10.14
N LEU A 32 -12.60 17.56 -10.18
CA LEU A 32 -12.90 16.14 -10.15
C LEU A 32 -13.00 15.69 -8.71
N THR A 33 -14.06 14.96 -8.40
CA THR A 33 -14.34 14.49 -7.05
C THR A 33 -14.71 13.02 -7.11
N GLU A 34 -13.94 12.17 -6.40
CA GLU A 34 -14.16 10.72 -6.38
C GLU A 34 -14.20 10.18 -4.96
N PRO A 35 -15.28 9.50 -4.54
CA PRO A 35 -15.33 8.82 -3.27
C PRO A 35 -14.42 7.59 -3.30
N ARG A 36 -13.67 7.37 -2.23
CA ARG A 36 -12.75 6.23 -2.04
C ARG A 36 -12.82 5.75 -0.60
N THR A 37 -12.38 4.52 -0.37
CA THR A 37 -12.17 3.98 0.98
C THR A 37 -10.67 3.83 1.21
N ALA A 38 -10.18 4.37 2.31
CA ALA A 38 -8.80 4.15 2.72
C ALA A 38 -8.61 2.69 3.13
N SER A 39 -7.46 2.10 2.78
CA SER A 39 -7.11 0.75 3.21
C SER A 39 -6.79 0.71 4.71
N ARG A 40 -6.66 -0.50 5.28
CA ARG A 40 -6.17 -0.69 6.66
C ARG A 40 -4.76 -0.15 6.89
N GLN A 41 -4.00 0.04 5.81
CA GLN A 41 -2.65 0.62 5.84
C GLN A 41 -2.67 2.15 5.65
N ALA A 42 -3.84 2.79 5.81
CA ALA A 42 -4.05 4.22 5.59
C ALA A 42 -3.57 4.68 4.19
N LEU A 43 -3.95 3.93 3.15
CA LEU A 43 -3.65 4.25 1.76
C LEU A 43 -4.94 4.36 0.96
N VAL A 44 -5.05 5.39 0.14
CA VAL A 44 -6.16 5.64 -0.78
C VAL A 44 -5.70 5.39 -2.21
N SER A 45 -6.45 4.58 -2.97
CA SER A 45 -6.15 4.31 -4.37
C SER A 45 -6.78 5.37 -5.27
N TYR A 46 -5.99 5.98 -6.16
CA TYR A 46 -6.44 6.94 -7.15
C TYR A 46 -5.59 6.84 -8.41
N ARG A 47 -6.22 6.74 -9.59
CA ARG A 47 -5.56 6.63 -10.91
C ARG A 47 -4.41 5.62 -10.97
N GLY A 48 -4.63 4.42 -10.40
CA GLY A 48 -3.62 3.35 -10.41
C GLY A 48 -2.45 3.54 -9.45
N ASN A 49 -2.44 4.58 -8.63
CA ASN A 49 -1.45 4.86 -7.58
C ASN A 49 -2.09 4.81 -6.19
N ARG A 50 -1.28 4.81 -5.15
CA ARG A 50 -1.73 4.82 -3.75
C ARG A 50 -1.13 6.01 -3.01
N TYR A 51 -1.95 6.69 -2.22
CA TYR A 51 -1.59 7.91 -1.49
C TYR A 51 -1.87 7.73 -0.01
N SER A 52 -0.92 8.09 0.83
CA SER A 52 -1.07 7.93 2.28
C SER A 52 -2.04 8.98 2.85
N VAL A 53 -2.77 8.56 3.87
CA VAL A 53 -3.60 9.43 4.71
C VAL A 53 -3.22 9.21 6.17
N PRO A 54 -3.63 10.11 7.09
CA PRO A 54 -3.43 9.89 8.51
C PRO A 54 -3.99 8.53 8.97
N PRO A 55 -3.34 7.84 9.92
CA PRO A 55 -3.74 6.50 10.39
C PRO A 55 -5.17 6.44 10.92
N GLU A 56 -5.69 7.53 11.47
CA GLU A 56 -7.05 7.66 11.99
C GLU A 56 -8.11 7.45 10.91
N LEU A 57 -7.73 7.66 9.65
CA LEU A 57 -8.60 7.45 8.49
C LEU A 57 -8.49 6.03 7.91
N ALA A 58 -7.75 5.13 8.54
CA ALA A 58 -7.70 3.74 8.10
C ALA A 58 -9.11 3.13 8.05
N SER A 59 -9.45 2.53 6.91
CA SER A 59 -10.78 1.98 6.61
C SER A 59 -11.93 3.00 6.54
N ALA A 60 -11.66 4.30 6.65
CA ALA A 60 -12.66 5.34 6.53
C ALA A 60 -12.99 5.66 5.06
N GLN A 61 -14.20 6.19 4.85
CA GLN A 61 -14.57 6.79 3.56
C GLN A 61 -13.98 8.20 3.48
N VAL A 62 -13.34 8.48 2.36
CA VAL A 62 -12.73 9.76 2.03
C VAL A 62 -13.09 10.14 0.60
N THR A 63 -12.91 11.39 0.26
CA THR A 63 -13.11 11.89 -1.09
C THR A 63 -11.78 12.43 -1.63
N VAL A 64 -11.37 11.96 -2.79
CA VAL A 64 -10.23 12.52 -3.52
C VAL A 64 -10.74 13.65 -4.39
N THR A 65 -10.12 14.82 -4.28
CA THR A 65 -10.47 16.01 -5.03
C THR A 65 -9.27 16.49 -5.84
N GLN A 66 -9.45 16.75 -7.11
CA GLN A 66 -8.43 17.28 -8.00
C GLN A 66 -9.00 18.44 -8.81
N VAL A 67 -8.35 19.58 -8.81
CA VAL A 67 -8.62 20.64 -9.78
C VAL A 67 -8.02 20.20 -11.12
N LEU A 68 -8.82 20.26 -12.19
CA LEU A 68 -8.35 19.84 -13.51
C LEU A 68 -7.16 20.70 -13.95
N GLY A 69 -6.09 20.04 -14.42
CA GLY A 69 -4.83 20.71 -14.75
C GLY A 69 -3.88 20.90 -13.57
N SER A 70 -4.31 20.58 -12.33
CA SER A 70 -3.43 20.59 -11.16
C SER A 70 -2.64 19.30 -11.04
N GLU A 71 -1.37 19.42 -10.67
CA GLU A 71 -0.50 18.28 -10.29
C GLU A 71 -0.67 17.84 -8.84
N VAL A 72 -1.70 18.33 -8.16
CA VAL A 72 -1.93 18.07 -6.75
C VAL A 72 -3.34 17.52 -6.55
N ILE A 73 -3.45 16.57 -5.64
CA ILE A 73 -4.72 16.03 -5.15
C ILE A 73 -4.88 16.34 -3.67
N ASP A 74 -6.10 16.63 -3.27
CA ASP A 74 -6.51 16.74 -1.89
C ASP A 74 -7.37 15.54 -1.51
N ILE A 75 -7.13 14.98 -0.33
CA ILE A 75 -7.95 13.92 0.23
C ILE A 75 -8.70 14.50 1.42
N VAL A 76 -10.02 14.55 1.30
CA VAL A 76 -10.91 15.18 2.26
C VAL A 76 -11.81 14.14 2.92
N THR A 77 -12.20 14.39 4.14
CA THR A 77 -13.22 13.60 4.84
C THR A 77 -14.62 14.00 4.39
N THR A 78 -15.62 13.25 4.83
CA THR A 78 -17.04 13.59 4.64
C THR A 78 -17.41 14.96 5.23
N ALA A 79 -16.67 15.43 6.22
CA ALA A 79 -16.80 16.78 6.81
C ALA A 79 -16.12 17.89 5.98
N GLN A 80 -15.64 17.57 4.77
CA GLN A 80 -14.94 18.51 3.87
C GLN A 80 -13.64 19.09 4.46
N ILE A 81 -13.03 18.38 5.39
CA ILE A 81 -11.74 18.76 5.96
C ILE A 81 -10.64 18.08 5.13
N THR A 82 -9.70 18.87 4.60
CA THR A 82 -8.52 18.34 3.91
C THR A 82 -7.59 17.69 4.92
N ASN A 83 -7.42 16.38 4.80
CA ASN A 83 -6.60 15.58 5.70
C ASN A 83 -5.23 15.23 5.11
N ALA A 84 -5.12 15.21 3.80
CA ALA A 84 -3.86 14.95 3.11
C ALA A 84 -3.83 15.66 1.77
N ARG A 85 -2.64 16.12 1.39
CA ARG A 85 -2.34 16.73 0.09
C ARG A 85 -1.11 16.05 -0.51
N HIS A 86 -1.23 15.59 -1.74
CA HIS A 86 -0.13 14.89 -2.42
C HIS A 86 0.08 15.40 -3.82
N ARG A 87 1.33 15.35 -4.30
CA ARG A 87 1.61 15.50 -5.71
C ARG A 87 1.09 14.29 -6.46
N LEU A 88 0.41 14.53 -7.58
CA LEU A 88 -0.12 13.48 -8.43
C LEU A 88 1.03 12.71 -9.09
N ALA A 89 1.02 11.42 -8.96
CA ALA A 89 1.92 10.53 -9.70
C ALA A 89 1.35 10.25 -11.09
N PRO A 90 2.18 9.87 -12.07
CA PRO A 90 1.71 9.51 -13.41
C PRO A 90 0.63 8.42 -13.34
N ASP A 91 -0.38 8.54 -14.17
CA ASP A 91 -1.51 7.61 -14.18
C ASP A 91 -1.04 6.17 -14.44
N GLY A 92 -1.49 5.23 -13.63
CA GLY A 92 -1.17 3.82 -13.78
C GLY A 92 0.25 3.42 -13.38
N ALA A 93 1.06 4.31 -12.81
CA ALA A 93 2.46 3.99 -12.46
C ALA A 93 2.60 2.98 -11.31
N GLY A 94 1.53 2.67 -10.56
CA GLY A 94 1.56 1.71 -9.47
C GLY A 94 2.35 2.15 -8.24
N VAL A 95 2.75 3.41 -8.17
CA VAL A 95 3.58 3.93 -7.08
C VAL A 95 2.77 4.19 -5.81
N ILE A 96 3.48 4.21 -4.68
CA ILE A 96 2.92 4.61 -3.39
C ILE A 96 3.56 5.93 -2.99
N VAL A 97 2.76 7.00 -2.99
CA VAL A 97 3.15 8.33 -2.53
C VAL A 97 2.85 8.41 -1.04
N ARG A 98 3.87 8.62 -0.22
CA ARG A 98 3.74 8.65 1.24
C ARG A 98 4.19 10.00 1.79
N ASP A 99 3.41 10.53 2.72
CA ASP A 99 3.83 11.60 3.61
C ASP A 99 4.58 11.02 4.81
N HIS A 100 5.72 11.61 5.18
CA HIS A 100 6.56 11.13 6.29
C HIS A 100 5.83 11.21 7.64
N GLY A 101 4.99 12.22 7.85
CA GLY A 101 4.18 12.36 9.05
C GLY A 101 3.18 11.21 9.20
N HIS A 102 2.54 10.81 8.09
CA HIS A 102 1.60 9.68 8.09
C HIS A 102 2.31 8.35 8.40
N VAL A 103 3.51 8.13 7.84
CA VAL A 103 4.30 6.92 8.11
C VAL A 103 4.70 6.87 9.57
N TYR A 104 5.23 7.97 10.10
CA TYR A 104 5.64 8.05 11.51
C TYR A 104 4.47 7.81 12.46
N ALA A 105 3.32 8.45 12.21
CA ALA A 105 2.12 8.25 13.01
C ALA A 105 1.61 6.80 12.98
N LEU A 106 1.68 6.14 11.80
CA LEU A 106 1.30 4.74 11.64
C LEU A 106 2.23 3.81 12.43
N GLU A 107 3.54 4.05 12.40
CA GLU A 107 4.53 3.31 13.18
C GLU A 107 4.30 3.47 14.67
N GLN A 108 4.06 4.69 15.15
CA GLN A 108 3.73 4.96 16.56
C GLN A 108 2.46 4.23 17.00
N ALA A 109 1.41 4.26 16.18
CA ALA A 109 0.17 3.54 16.46
C ALA A 109 0.40 2.02 16.52
N ALA A 110 1.20 1.48 15.61
CA ALA A 110 1.55 0.06 15.59
C ALA A 110 2.38 -0.35 16.82
N MET A 111 3.35 0.45 17.23
CA MET A 111 4.15 0.23 18.45
C MET A 111 3.29 0.30 19.71
N ALA A 112 2.39 1.27 19.82
CA ALA A 112 1.47 1.38 20.94
C ALA A 112 0.54 0.15 21.02
N ALA A 113 0.00 -0.30 19.90
CA ALA A 113 -0.81 -1.51 19.83
C ALA A 113 -0.03 -2.77 20.21
N ALA A 114 1.22 -2.89 19.78
CA ALA A 114 2.10 -4.01 20.12
C ALA A 114 2.49 -4.00 21.62
N GLY A 115 2.75 -2.81 22.18
CA GLY A 115 3.06 -2.64 23.61
C GLY A 115 1.88 -2.93 24.51
N SER A 116 0.66 -2.65 24.09
CA SER A 116 -0.57 -2.94 24.84
C SER A 116 -1.02 -4.40 24.69
N ALA A 117 -0.60 -5.08 23.64
CA ALA A 117 -0.90 -6.49 23.38
C ALA A 117 0.04 -7.44 24.13
N GLY A 118 0.39 -7.13 25.39
CA GLY A 118 1.13 -8.01 26.28
C GLY A 118 0.36 -9.31 26.56
N ARG A 119 0.13 -10.12 25.52
CA ARG A 119 -0.17 -11.53 25.72
C ARG A 119 1.11 -12.16 26.26
N PRO A 120 1.12 -12.59 27.53
CA PRO A 120 2.24 -13.38 28.00
C PRO A 120 2.39 -14.55 27.03
N HIS A 121 3.54 -14.66 26.37
CA HIS A 121 3.88 -15.87 25.63
C HIS A 121 3.71 -17.03 26.61
N ARG A 122 2.61 -17.75 26.50
CA ARG A 122 2.39 -18.96 27.25
C ARG A 122 3.59 -19.85 26.91
N ARG A 123 4.51 -19.96 27.84
CA ARG A 123 5.69 -20.81 27.70
C ARG A 123 5.15 -22.17 27.26
N LYS A 124 5.46 -22.58 26.03
CA LYS A 124 5.08 -23.90 25.56
C LYS A 124 5.74 -24.89 26.49
N GLU A 125 4.94 -25.49 27.34
CA GLU A 125 5.41 -26.59 28.19
C GLU A 125 5.82 -27.70 27.21
N ARG A 126 7.13 -28.04 27.24
CA ARG A 126 7.63 -29.18 26.48
C ARG A 126 7.08 -30.42 27.15
N ILE A 127 6.06 -30.99 26.59
CA ILE A 127 5.58 -32.32 27.00
C ILE A 127 6.63 -33.30 26.53
N PRO A 128 7.35 -34.00 27.48
CA PRO A 128 8.31 -34.99 27.07
C PRO A 128 7.62 -36.10 26.25
N PRO A 129 8.32 -36.70 25.29
CA PRO A 129 7.74 -37.75 24.48
C PRO A 129 7.32 -38.92 25.37
N GLY A 130 6.11 -39.41 25.17
CA GLY A 130 5.60 -40.54 25.94
C GLY A 130 6.35 -41.85 25.62
N PRO A 131 6.23 -42.88 26.46
CA PRO A 131 6.99 -44.12 26.33
C PRO A 131 6.81 -44.79 24.96
N ALA A 132 5.63 -44.70 24.36
CA ALA A 132 5.39 -45.23 23.02
C ALA A 132 6.19 -44.48 21.91
N ALA A 133 6.34 -43.14 22.04
CA ALA A 133 7.14 -42.36 21.10
C ALA A 133 8.64 -42.65 21.24
N ILE A 134 9.12 -42.87 22.47
CA ILE A 134 10.51 -43.27 22.74
C ILE A 134 10.78 -44.65 22.14
N ALA A 135 9.90 -45.61 22.35
CA ALA A 135 10.04 -46.98 21.79
C ALA A 135 10.02 -46.97 20.24
N ALA A 136 9.18 -46.15 19.64
CA ALA A 136 9.16 -45.98 18.18
C ALA A 136 10.46 -45.33 17.64
N ALA A 137 10.98 -44.32 18.32
CA ALA A 137 12.28 -43.71 17.96
C ALA A 137 13.45 -44.70 18.08
N ASP A 138 13.45 -45.56 19.12
CA ASP A 138 14.48 -46.59 19.31
C ASP A 138 14.37 -47.72 18.29
N ALA A 139 13.15 -48.08 17.86
CA ALA A 139 12.94 -49.02 16.77
C ALA A 139 13.44 -48.45 15.41
N LEU A 140 13.17 -47.19 15.13
CA LEU A 140 13.71 -46.49 13.95
C LEU A 140 15.24 -46.43 13.96
N ARG A 141 15.85 -46.07 15.06
CA ARG A 141 17.32 -46.05 15.18
C ARG A 141 17.91 -47.44 14.91
N ARG A 142 17.34 -48.51 15.46
CA ARG A 142 17.81 -49.89 15.23
C ARG A 142 17.66 -50.29 13.78
N ALA A 143 16.56 -49.94 13.13
CA ALA A 143 16.35 -50.22 11.71
C ALA A 143 17.33 -49.47 10.79
N THR A 144 17.68 -48.22 11.16
CA THR A 144 18.64 -47.40 10.40
C THR A 144 20.07 -47.85 10.61
N THR A 145 20.42 -48.35 11.82
CA THR A 145 21.77 -48.83 12.11
C THR A 145 22.08 -50.18 11.45
N GLY A 146 21.02 -50.94 11.05
CA GLY A 146 21.17 -52.22 10.32
C GLY A 146 21.43 -52.06 8.81
N THR A 147 21.33 -50.88 8.24
CA THR A 147 21.46 -50.65 6.77
C THR A 147 22.44 -49.49 6.45
N ALA A 148 23.18 -48.98 7.43
CA ALA A 148 24.06 -47.85 7.24
C ALA A 148 25.49 -48.29 6.93
N THR A 149 25.85 -48.31 5.65
CA THR A 149 27.16 -47.90 5.20
C THR A 149 27.38 -46.46 5.69
N THR A 150 28.37 -46.28 6.48
CA THR A 150 28.78 -45.07 7.19
C THR A 150 28.80 -43.84 6.29
N THR A 151 27.79 -43.00 6.35
CA THR A 151 27.98 -41.60 6.04
C THR A 151 27.40 -40.83 7.21
N SER A 152 28.22 -40.61 8.21
CA SER A 152 27.94 -39.70 9.32
C SER A 152 27.81 -38.31 8.73
N THR A 153 26.58 -37.83 8.55
CA THR A 153 26.33 -36.44 8.24
C THR A 153 26.42 -35.61 9.52
N VAL A 154 27.63 -35.57 10.06
CA VAL A 154 27.96 -34.56 11.07
C VAL A 154 28.07 -33.25 10.29
N ILE A 155 27.07 -32.38 10.45
CA ILE A 155 27.15 -31.04 9.92
C ILE A 155 28.24 -30.34 10.73
N ASP A 156 29.39 -30.11 10.09
CA ASP A 156 30.48 -29.36 10.68
C ASP A 156 30.13 -27.87 10.67
N LEU A 157 29.69 -27.37 11.82
CA LEU A 157 29.31 -25.96 12.03
C LEU A 157 30.50 -25.01 11.82
N SER A 158 31.75 -25.48 11.85
CA SER A 158 32.92 -24.65 11.56
C SER A 158 32.93 -24.07 10.14
N THR A 159 32.21 -24.72 9.22
CA THR A 159 32.04 -24.25 7.84
C THR A 159 31.20 -22.96 7.81
N TYR A 160 30.21 -22.84 8.67
CA TYR A 160 29.36 -21.66 8.78
C TYR A 160 30.08 -20.50 9.49
N GLU A 161 30.87 -20.77 10.52
CA GLU A 161 31.69 -19.76 11.19
C GLU A 161 32.75 -19.14 10.27
N ARG A 162 33.24 -19.91 9.31
CA ARG A 162 34.22 -19.43 8.32
C ARG A 162 33.57 -18.52 7.29
N ALA A 163 32.32 -18.81 6.88
CA ALA A 163 31.55 -17.98 5.96
C ALA A 163 31.21 -16.62 6.56
N ASP A 164 30.90 -16.58 7.85
CA ASP A 164 30.55 -15.34 8.57
C ASP A 164 31.74 -14.40 8.75
N ARG A 165 32.95 -14.94 8.94
CA ARG A 165 34.18 -14.14 9.03
C ARG A 165 34.70 -13.63 7.68
N GLY A 166 34.27 -14.24 6.56
CA GLY A 166 34.68 -13.83 5.21
C GLY A 166 33.85 -12.68 4.61
N GLY A 167 32.71 -12.34 5.19
CA GLY A 167 31.76 -11.35 4.66
C GLY A 167 32.01 -9.90 5.09
N ASN A 168 32.99 -9.59 5.94
CA ASN A 168 33.14 -8.25 6.51
C ASN A 168 34.46 -7.57 6.13
N THR A 169 34.93 -7.74 4.89
CA THR A 169 36.06 -6.95 4.37
C THR A 169 35.74 -6.44 2.97
N THR A 170 35.05 -5.32 2.91
CA THR A 170 35.16 -4.40 1.76
C THR A 170 35.12 -2.98 2.30
N ALA A 171 36.21 -2.30 2.03
CA ALA A 171 36.52 -0.89 2.31
C ALA A 171 35.53 0.08 1.69
#